data_befd4bf32088b87cc57c6d215db0bfc1
#
_entry.id   befd4bf32088b87cc57c6d215db0bfc1
#
_cell.length_a   1.000
_cell.length_b   1.000
_cell.length_c   1.000
_cell.angle_alpha   90.00
_cell.angle_beta   90.00
_cell.angle_gamma   90.00
#
_symmetry.space_group_name_H-M   'P 1'
#
loop_
_entity.id
_entity.type
_entity.pdbx_description
1 polymer ?
#
loop_
_entity_poly.entity_id
_entity_poly.type
_entity_poly.pdbx_seq_one_letter_code
_entity_poly.pdbx_strand_id
1 'polypeptide(L)'
;IRDRHSAERIKGAVLYTLEDARSKSGHLFLPSEDLVKETLLLLNAPIPIPEQRVRAEEVQETLQQMILHGAVVAYKQYLYSPRVFGQEDDTARMIAERLANISVAESIESALESVRESLGITLSQKQEQAVRTAFQHGLTIITGSPGTGKTTVLKAIIEVFKNLHPKGKFALMAPTGRASRRMAESTGVDEARTLHSALGLGTGEEIGDGERVRFVDADLVIVDEFSMVDMWLAQQFFKRIGQHTRVVLVGDPNQLPSVGAGNVFYELIHSGMVPVTVLDWIFRQSKDGLIAYNAKFINEGSTKLYYGNDFVFVDSPTQIETARRIQDIYCKEAAERGIENVQILSPFREKGEAASEQLNRAIRERVNPFRSAEEEVKIGNRTFRVHDRVMQTKNTEKVSNGDLGFITGITTDSKGERLVQMDFGGDRKLTYTPEQLAHVDLAYATTTVSYTHLRAHETCA
;
A
#
# COMPACT_ATOMS: atom_id res chain seq x y z
N ILE A 1 -35.53 -11.26 -27.19
CA ILE A 1 -35.62 -10.54 -25.90
C ILE A 1 -35.13 -11.52 -24.86
N ARG A 2 -33.97 -11.26 -24.25
CA ARG A 2 -33.45 -12.12 -23.16
C ARG A 2 -34.40 -11.95 -21.96
N ASP A 3 -34.82 -13.08 -21.39
CA ASP A 3 -35.67 -13.10 -20.21
C ASP A 3 -34.96 -12.37 -19.05
N ARG A 4 -35.61 -11.31 -18.55
CA ARG A 4 -35.07 -10.47 -17.47
C ARG A 4 -35.02 -11.18 -16.12
N HIS A 5 -35.88 -12.18 -15.94
CA HIS A 5 -36.03 -13.01 -14.74
C HIS A 5 -35.25 -14.33 -14.82
N SER A 6 -34.43 -14.53 -15.88
CA SER A 6 -33.68 -15.78 -16.01
C SER A 6 -32.68 -15.97 -14.87
N ALA A 7 -32.59 -17.18 -14.36
CA ALA A 7 -31.68 -17.56 -13.30
C ALA A 7 -30.21 -17.25 -13.65
N GLU A 8 -29.84 -17.42 -14.94
CA GLU A 8 -28.47 -17.12 -15.42
C GLU A 8 -28.12 -15.65 -15.28
N ARG A 9 -29.08 -14.74 -15.57
CA ARG A 9 -28.89 -13.31 -15.40
C ARG A 9 -28.75 -12.94 -13.92
N ILE A 10 -29.57 -13.54 -13.05
CA ILE A 10 -29.48 -13.31 -11.60
C ILE A 10 -28.16 -13.85 -11.04
N LYS A 11 -27.75 -15.07 -11.44
CA LYS A 11 -26.42 -15.64 -11.08
C LYS A 11 -25.28 -14.70 -11.48
N GLY A 12 -25.29 -14.23 -12.72
CA GLY A 12 -24.29 -13.30 -13.20
C GLY A 12 -24.25 -12.00 -12.39
N ALA A 13 -25.40 -11.47 -12.01
CA ALA A 13 -25.50 -10.27 -11.19
C ALA A 13 -24.97 -10.49 -9.76
N VAL A 14 -25.29 -11.63 -9.13
CA VAL A 14 -24.76 -12.00 -7.80
C VAL A 14 -23.22 -12.07 -7.81
N LEU A 15 -22.64 -12.76 -8.80
CA LEU A 15 -21.19 -12.89 -8.92
C LEU A 15 -20.53 -11.53 -9.20
N TYR A 16 -21.16 -10.73 -10.06
CA TYR A 16 -20.69 -9.38 -10.35
C TYR A 16 -20.73 -8.49 -9.08
N THR A 17 -21.80 -8.56 -8.29
CA THR A 17 -21.92 -7.78 -7.05
C THR A 17 -20.82 -8.14 -6.04
N LEU A 18 -20.51 -9.43 -5.87
CA LEU A 18 -19.40 -9.88 -5.02
C LEU A 18 -18.05 -9.37 -5.54
N GLU A 19 -17.83 -9.45 -6.86
CA GLU A 19 -16.58 -8.96 -7.46
C GLU A 19 -16.48 -7.43 -7.43
N ASP A 20 -17.58 -6.73 -7.63
CA ASP A 20 -17.64 -5.27 -7.52
C ASP A 20 -17.34 -4.80 -6.08
N ALA A 21 -17.90 -5.45 -5.08
CA ALA A 21 -17.60 -5.20 -3.67
C ALA A 21 -16.12 -5.48 -3.34
N ARG A 22 -15.55 -6.55 -3.91
CA ARG A 22 -14.13 -6.88 -3.77
C ARG A 22 -13.24 -5.82 -4.41
N SER A 23 -13.49 -5.50 -5.65
CA SER A 23 -12.60 -4.65 -6.46
C SER A 23 -12.74 -3.16 -6.13
N LYS A 24 -13.93 -2.71 -5.73
CA LYS A 24 -14.20 -1.31 -5.43
C LYS A 24 -14.10 -0.98 -3.94
N SER A 25 -14.56 -1.82 -3.07
CA SER A 25 -14.67 -1.53 -1.63
C SER A 25 -13.69 -2.35 -0.78
N GLY A 26 -12.93 -3.25 -1.41
CA GLY A 26 -11.95 -4.09 -0.70
C GLY A 26 -12.57 -5.17 0.18
N HIS A 27 -13.86 -5.48 0.02
CA HIS A 27 -14.56 -6.49 0.81
C HIS A 27 -14.29 -7.90 0.30
N LEU A 28 -13.99 -8.83 1.20
CA LEU A 28 -13.84 -10.24 0.85
C LEU A 28 -15.19 -10.94 0.73
N PHE A 29 -16.20 -10.45 1.43
CA PHE A 29 -17.54 -11.00 1.52
C PHE A 29 -18.58 -9.89 1.65
N LEU A 30 -19.84 -10.26 1.47
CA LEU A 30 -20.97 -9.42 1.83
C LEU A 30 -21.91 -10.16 2.78
N PRO A 31 -22.57 -9.46 3.73
CA PRO A 31 -23.73 -10.00 4.43
C PRO A 31 -24.81 -10.39 3.44
N SER A 32 -25.55 -11.46 3.72
CA SER A 32 -26.59 -11.99 2.81
C SER A 32 -27.63 -10.94 2.39
N GLU A 33 -28.04 -10.10 3.34
CA GLU A 33 -29.04 -9.04 3.09
C GLU A 33 -28.47 -7.97 2.14
N ASP A 34 -27.21 -7.57 2.36
CA ASP A 34 -26.54 -6.56 1.52
C ASP A 34 -26.32 -7.10 0.11
N LEU A 35 -25.90 -8.36 -0.04
CA LEU A 35 -25.72 -8.97 -1.35
C LEU A 35 -27.02 -9.00 -2.14
N VAL A 36 -28.14 -9.39 -1.52
CA VAL A 36 -29.46 -9.38 -2.18
C VAL A 36 -29.86 -7.96 -2.57
N LYS A 37 -29.71 -7.00 -1.67
CA LYS A 37 -30.03 -5.58 -1.90
C LYS A 37 -29.24 -4.98 -3.06
N GLU A 38 -27.92 -5.14 -3.03
CA GLU A 38 -27.04 -4.59 -4.08
C GLU A 38 -27.27 -5.28 -5.43
N THR A 39 -27.51 -6.61 -5.43
CA THR A 39 -27.88 -7.34 -6.64
C THR A 39 -29.20 -6.85 -7.23
N LEU A 40 -30.21 -6.57 -6.40
CA LEU A 40 -31.47 -6.00 -6.85
C LEU A 40 -31.31 -4.60 -7.45
N LEU A 41 -30.50 -3.76 -6.83
CA LEU A 41 -30.17 -2.44 -7.36
C LEU A 41 -29.55 -2.55 -8.75
N LEU A 42 -28.55 -3.42 -8.90
CA LEU A 42 -27.88 -3.69 -10.18
C LEU A 42 -28.86 -4.18 -11.26
N LEU A 43 -29.70 -5.19 -10.94
CA LEU A 43 -30.64 -5.81 -11.88
C LEU A 43 -31.75 -4.84 -12.32
N ASN A 44 -32.20 -3.97 -11.42
CA ASN A 44 -33.38 -3.14 -11.60
C ASN A 44 -33.05 -1.70 -12.01
N ALA A 45 -31.81 -1.25 -11.90
CA ALA A 45 -31.38 0.10 -12.31
C ALA A 45 -31.83 0.50 -13.73
N PRO A 46 -31.69 -0.36 -14.75
CA PRO A 46 -32.12 -0.04 -16.11
C PRO A 46 -33.60 -0.26 -16.37
N ILE A 47 -34.43 -0.65 -15.37
CA ILE A 47 -35.85 -1.02 -15.54
C ILE A 47 -36.75 0.03 -14.92
N PRO A 48 -37.37 0.92 -15.75
CA PRO A 48 -38.23 1.95 -15.26
C PRO A 48 -39.63 1.44 -14.80
N ILE A 49 -40.08 0.31 -15.37
CA ILE A 49 -41.43 -0.24 -15.12
C ILE A 49 -41.35 -1.19 -13.91
N PRO A 50 -42.07 -0.88 -12.79
CA PRO A 50 -41.96 -1.65 -11.55
C PRO A 50 -42.35 -3.13 -11.70
N GLU A 51 -43.37 -3.44 -12.52
CA GLU A 51 -43.92 -4.79 -12.74
C GLU A 51 -42.93 -5.72 -13.49
N GLN A 52 -41.92 -5.13 -14.15
CA GLN A 52 -40.89 -5.84 -14.89
C GLN A 52 -39.58 -6.03 -14.05
N ARG A 53 -39.57 -5.56 -12.82
CA ARG A 53 -38.42 -5.66 -11.93
C ARG A 53 -38.32 -7.05 -11.33
N VAL A 54 -37.08 -7.50 -11.18
CA VAL A 54 -36.76 -8.73 -10.45
C VAL A 54 -37.06 -8.50 -8.97
N ARG A 55 -37.72 -9.49 -8.33
CA ARG A 55 -38.08 -9.44 -6.92
C ARG A 55 -37.01 -10.06 -6.03
N ALA A 56 -37.05 -9.74 -4.75
CA ALA A 56 -36.09 -10.24 -3.78
C ALA A 56 -36.13 -11.78 -3.64
N GLU A 57 -37.33 -12.35 -3.71
CA GLU A 57 -37.55 -13.78 -3.61
C GLU A 57 -36.81 -14.55 -4.74
N GLU A 58 -36.84 -14.03 -5.97
CA GLU A 58 -36.18 -14.64 -7.13
C GLU A 58 -34.63 -14.61 -6.96
N VAL A 59 -34.08 -13.54 -6.39
CA VAL A 59 -32.66 -13.45 -6.07
C VAL A 59 -32.31 -14.42 -4.96
N GLN A 60 -33.11 -14.50 -3.90
CA GLN A 60 -32.88 -15.40 -2.76
C GLN A 60 -32.95 -16.87 -3.18
N GLU A 61 -33.95 -17.27 -3.99
CA GLU A 61 -34.06 -18.65 -4.52
C GLU A 61 -32.83 -19.00 -5.38
N THR A 62 -32.44 -18.10 -6.29
CA THR A 62 -31.26 -18.30 -7.12
C THR A 62 -29.98 -18.39 -6.26
N LEU A 63 -29.85 -17.54 -5.25
CA LEU A 63 -28.72 -17.55 -4.34
C LEU A 63 -28.63 -18.87 -3.55
N GLN A 64 -29.75 -19.39 -3.07
CA GLN A 64 -29.80 -20.71 -2.41
C GLN A 64 -29.30 -21.83 -3.33
N GLN A 65 -29.70 -21.80 -4.60
CA GLN A 65 -29.21 -22.76 -5.59
C GLN A 65 -27.70 -22.59 -5.85
N MET A 66 -27.21 -21.37 -5.89
CA MET A 66 -25.78 -21.11 -6.05
C MET A 66 -24.94 -21.62 -4.87
N ILE A 67 -25.46 -21.50 -3.65
CA ILE A 67 -24.83 -22.06 -2.45
C ILE A 67 -24.82 -23.58 -2.50
N LEU A 68 -25.94 -24.21 -2.83
CA LEU A 68 -26.06 -25.66 -2.98
C LEU A 68 -25.08 -26.24 -4.00
N HIS A 69 -24.83 -25.54 -5.09
CA HIS A 69 -23.89 -25.95 -6.15
C HIS A 69 -22.46 -25.45 -5.96
N GLY A 70 -22.15 -24.80 -4.84
CA GLY A 70 -20.81 -24.28 -4.54
C GLY A 70 -20.34 -23.09 -5.38
N ALA A 71 -21.25 -22.43 -6.11
CA ALA A 71 -20.94 -21.21 -6.85
C ALA A 71 -20.81 -19.97 -5.96
N VAL A 72 -21.38 -20.03 -4.75
CA VAL A 72 -21.20 -19.08 -3.65
C VAL A 72 -20.98 -19.88 -2.38
N VAL A 73 -20.07 -19.44 -1.52
CA VAL A 73 -19.81 -20.05 -0.22
C VAL A 73 -20.49 -19.23 0.87
N ALA A 74 -21.29 -19.89 1.69
CA ALA A 74 -21.91 -19.27 2.86
C ALA A 74 -21.16 -19.67 4.13
N TYR A 75 -20.71 -18.68 4.87
CA TYR A 75 -20.14 -18.85 6.21
C TYR A 75 -20.88 -17.96 7.20
N LYS A 76 -21.68 -18.55 8.07
CA LYS A 76 -22.64 -17.83 8.92
C LYS A 76 -23.58 -16.98 8.03
N GLN A 77 -23.64 -15.67 8.26
CA GLN A 77 -24.42 -14.72 7.47
C GLN A 77 -23.66 -14.08 6.29
N TYR A 78 -22.40 -14.46 6.10
CA TYR A 78 -21.51 -13.89 5.10
C TYR A 78 -21.41 -14.77 3.87
N LEU A 79 -21.40 -14.15 2.71
CA LEU A 79 -21.37 -14.80 1.41
C LEU A 79 -20.13 -14.40 0.64
N TYR A 80 -19.43 -15.38 0.11
CA TYR A 80 -18.15 -15.27 -0.56
C TYR A 80 -18.21 -15.83 -1.98
N SER A 81 -17.35 -15.34 -2.86
CA SER A 81 -16.95 -16.18 -4.01
C SER A 81 -16.05 -17.32 -3.51
N PRO A 82 -16.11 -18.52 -4.11
CA PRO A 82 -15.34 -19.69 -3.65
C PRO A 82 -13.83 -19.45 -3.61
N ARG A 83 -13.32 -18.71 -4.61
CA ARG A 83 -11.90 -18.34 -4.69
C ARG A 83 -11.46 -17.51 -3.48
N VAL A 84 -12.23 -16.50 -3.13
CA VAL A 84 -11.89 -15.58 -2.04
C VAL A 84 -12.01 -16.27 -0.68
N PHE A 85 -13.05 -17.09 -0.48
CA PHE A 85 -13.17 -17.91 0.72
C PHE A 85 -11.96 -18.85 0.89
N GLY A 86 -11.55 -19.53 -0.19
CA GLY A 86 -10.37 -20.39 -0.16
C GLY A 86 -9.07 -19.64 0.16
N GLN A 87 -8.94 -18.41 -0.31
CA GLN A 87 -7.77 -17.56 0.03
C GLN A 87 -7.72 -17.22 1.53
N GLU A 88 -8.86 -16.86 2.11
CA GLU A 88 -8.95 -16.51 3.54
C GLU A 88 -8.75 -17.76 4.41
N ASP A 89 -9.44 -18.88 4.10
CA ASP A 89 -9.35 -20.12 4.86
C ASP A 89 -7.93 -20.73 4.83
N ASP A 90 -7.31 -20.80 3.65
CA ASP A 90 -5.93 -21.26 3.51
C ASP A 90 -4.96 -20.41 4.33
N THR A 91 -5.12 -19.06 4.25
CA THR A 91 -4.25 -18.13 4.98
C THR A 91 -4.41 -18.31 6.48
N ALA A 92 -5.64 -18.39 6.97
CA ALA A 92 -5.94 -18.59 8.39
C ALA A 92 -5.35 -19.92 8.90
N ARG A 93 -5.49 -21.01 8.12
CA ARG A 93 -4.94 -22.32 8.46
C ARG A 93 -3.42 -22.30 8.54
N MET A 94 -2.74 -21.73 7.55
CA MET A 94 -1.27 -21.62 7.54
C MET A 94 -0.75 -20.78 8.72
N ILE A 95 -1.46 -19.73 9.10
CA ILE A 95 -1.14 -18.92 10.27
C ILE A 95 -1.35 -19.73 11.56
N ALA A 96 -2.47 -20.43 11.70
CA ALA A 96 -2.78 -21.27 12.86
C ALA A 96 -1.74 -22.39 13.05
N GLU A 97 -1.36 -23.07 11.98
CA GLU A 97 -0.30 -24.10 11.99
C GLU A 97 1.03 -23.52 12.45
N ARG A 98 1.40 -22.32 12.00
CA ARG A 98 2.62 -21.62 12.41
C ARG A 98 2.60 -21.21 13.88
N LEU A 99 1.47 -20.77 14.39
CA LEU A 99 1.30 -20.41 15.80
C LEU A 99 1.33 -21.65 16.71
N ALA A 100 0.84 -22.79 16.22
CA ALA A 100 0.88 -24.07 16.93
C ALA A 100 2.30 -24.66 16.98
N ASN A 101 3.14 -24.39 15.98
CA ASN A 101 4.55 -24.78 15.97
C ASN A 101 5.33 -23.89 16.94
N ILE A 102 5.39 -24.31 18.20
CA ILE A 102 6.15 -23.62 19.25
C ILE A 102 7.62 -23.72 18.88
N SER A 103 8.20 -22.65 18.36
CA SER A 103 9.65 -22.52 18.30
C SER A 103 10.17 -22.50 19.75
N VAL A 104 11.20 -23.27 20.04
CA VAL A 104 11.86 -23.22 21.35
C VAL A 104 12.21 -21.76 21.62
N ALA A 105 11.71 -21.21 22.73
CA ALA A 105 12.03 -19.85 23.11
C ALA A 105 13.54 -19.75 23.34
N GLU A 106 14.20 -18.92 22.55
CA GLU A 106 15.63 -18.73 22.66
C GLU A 106 15.93 -17.69 23.74
N SER A 107 16.92 -17.95 24.59
CA SER A 107 17.43 -16.95 25.52
C SER A 107 18.25 -15.92 24.74
N ILE A 108 17.75 -14.69 24.70
CA ILE A 108 18.36 -13.60 23.92
C ILE A 108 19.10 -12.58 24.77
N GLU A 109 19.16 -12.77 26.10
CA GLU A 109 19.62 -11.74 27.04
C GLU A 109 21.05 -11.25 26.74
N SER A 110 21.98 -12.19 26.60
CA SER A 110 23.36 -11.85 26.30
C SER A 110 23.56 -11.25 24.91
N ALA A 111 22.79 -11.74 23.91
CA ALA A 111 22.81 -11.17 22.57
C ALA A 111 22.20 -9.77 22.53
N LEU A 112 21.10 -9.54 23.26
CA LEU A 112 20.47 -8.23 23.36
C LEU A 112 21.39 -7.20 24.04
N GLU A 113 22.09 -7.59 25.10
CA GLU A 113 23.04 -6.71 25.79
C GLU A 113 24.19 -6.34 24.85
N SER A 114 24.78 -7.33 24.19
CA SER A 114 25.85 -7.11 23.18
C SER A 114 25.36 -6.15 22.05
N VAL A 115 24.12 -6.28 21.61
CA VAL A 115 23.55 -5.42 20.57
C VAL A 115 23.34 -3.99 21.07
N ARG A 116 22.92 -3.79 22.31
CA ARG A 116 22.83 -2.44 22.92
C ARG A 116 24.19 -1.75 22.94
N GLU A 117 25.22 -2.46 23.37
CA GLU A 117 26.57 -1.92 23.42
C GLU A 117 27.10 -1.60 22.02
N SER A 118 26.99 -2.55 21.08
CA SER A 118 27.52 -2.40 19.72
C SER A 118 26.87 -1.33 18.88
N LEU A 119 25.53 -1.19 19.00
CA LEU A 119 24.77 -0.16 18.27
C LEU A 119 24.71 1.18 19.01
N GLY A 120 25.13 1.24 20.29
CA GLY A 120 25.03 2.43 21.11
C GLY A 120 23.57 2.91 21.30
N ILE A 121 22.60 1.99 21.28
CA ILE A 121 21.19 2.31 21.37
C ILE A 121 20.60 1.98 22.74
N THR A 122 19.68 2.83 23.18
CA THR A 122 18.85 2.53 24.35
C THR A 122 17.45 2.20 23.88
N LEU A 123 17.02 0.96 24.09
CA LEU A 123 15.68 0.50 23.80
C LEU A 123 14.72 0.85 24.95
N SER A 124 13.51 1.26 24.64
CA SER A 124 12.46 1.36 25.65
C SER A 124 11.98 -0.04 26.06
N GLN A 125 11.29 -0.12 27.19
CA GLN A 125 10.72 -1.39 27.66
C GLN A 125 9.85 -2.09 26.60
N LYS A 126 9.04 -1.32 25.86
CA LYS A 126 8.21 -1.86 24.78
C LYS A 126 9.02 -2.32 23.57
N GLN A 127 10.09 -1.61 23.23
CA GLN A 127 10.99 -2.00 22.15
C GLN A 127 11.75 -3.29 22.51
N GLU A 128 12.22 -3.42 23.75
CA GLU A 128 12.81 -4.67 24.24
C GLU A 128 11.82 -5.82 24.22
N GLN A 129 10.59 -5.57 24.69
CA GLN A 129 9.53 -6.57 24.63
C GLN A 129 9.30 -7.04 23.19
N ALA A 130 9.27 -6.12 22.21
CA ALA A 130 9.12 -6.48 20.80
C ALA A 130 10.24 -7.40 20.31
N VAL A 131 11.51 -7.09 20.66
CA VAL A 131 12.64 -7.95 20.33
C VAL A 131 12.48 -9.33 20.98
N ARG A 132 12.18 -9.41 22.27
CA ARG A 132 11.97 -10.68 22.99
C ARG A 132 10.87 -11.51 22.37
N THR A 133 9.71 -10.90 22.12
CA THR A 133 8.55 -11.57 21.51
C THR A 133 8.89 -12.15 20.15
N ALA A 134 9.69 -11.45 19.34
CA ALA A 134 10.14 -11.93 18.05
C ALA A 134 10.96 -13.24 18.12
N PHE A 135 11.66 -13.51 19.22
CA PHE A 135 12.42 -14.76 19.41
C PHE A 135 11.67 -15.83 20.22
N GLN A 136 10.54 -15.48 20.82
CA GLN A 136 9.71 -16.41 21.58
C GLN A 136 8.66 -17.12 20.73
N HIS A 137 8.29 -16.54 19.58
CA HIS A 137 7.20 -17.04 18.75
C HIS A 137 7.61 -17.18 17.28
N GLY A 138 6.97 -18.09 16.57
CA GLY A 138 7.18 -18.30 15.13
C GLY A 138 6.56 -17.22 14.25
N LEU A 139 5.57 -16.49 14.75
CA LEU A 139 4.92 -15.35 14.11
C LEU A 139 4.63 -14.28 15.15
N THR A 140 5.03 -13.05 14.87
CA THR A 140 4.79 -11.89 15.74
C THR A 140 4.45 -10.64 14.93
N ILE A 141 3.72 -9.74 15.56
CA ILE A 141 3.37 -8.44 15.00
C ILE A 141 3.98 -7.33 15.86
N ILE A 142 4.61 -6.37 15.19
CA ILE A 142 5.09 -5.13 15.78
C ILE A 142 4.34 -3.98 15.13
N THR A 143 3.59 -3.23 15.91
CA THR A 143 2.83 -2.10 15.42
C THR A 143 3.13 -0.83 16.20
N GLY A 144 2.88 0.31 15.58
CA GLY A 144 3.05 1.62 16.19
C GLY A 144 3.02 2.72 15.15
N SER A 145 2.66 3.93 15.57
CA SER A 145 2.62 5.11 14.72
C SER A 145 4.00 5.49 14.16
N PRO A 146 4.10 6.38 13.16
CA PRO A 146 5.38 6.91 12.70
C PRO A 146 6.18 7.52 13.85
N GLY A 147 7.49 7.27 13.89
CA GLY A 147 8.38 7.82 14.92
C GLY A 147 8.44 7.04 16.24
N THR A 148 7.72 5.93 16.39
CA THR A 148 7.78 5.06 17.61
C THR A 148 9.03 4.20 17.69
N GLY A 149 9.90 4.26 16.68
CA GLY A 149 11.16 3.52 16.67
C GLY A 149 11.04 2.09 16.12
N LYS A 150 10.05 1.80 15.28
CA LYS A 150 9.93 0.50 14.58
C LYS A 150 11.26 0.08 13.94
N THR A 151 11.89 0.98 13.19
CA THR A 151 13.20 0.73 12.54
C THR A 151 14.31 0.37 13.53
N THR A 152 14.35 1.01 14.70
CA THR A 152 15.32 0.68 15.77
C THR A 152 15.12 -0.74 16.28
N VAL A 153 13.87 -1.14 16.46
CA VAL A 153 13.50 -2.51 16.86
C VAL A 153 13.90 -3.51 15.77
N LEU A 154 13.68 -3.19 14.50
CA LEU A 154 14.08 -4.06 13.39
C LEU A 154 15.60 -4.26 13.35
N LYS A 155 16.39 -3.19 13.51
CA LYS A 155 17.85 -3.31 13.62
C LYS A 155 18.26 -4.22 14.78
N ALA A 156 17.65 -4.03 15.94
CA ALA A 156 17.96 -4.85 17.11
C ALA A 156 17.62 -6.33 16.87
N ILE A 157 16.46 -6.64 16.26
CA ILE A 157 16.08 -8.02 15.90
C ILE A 157 17.10 -8.65 14.94
N ILE A 158 17.51 -7.93 13.89
CA ILE A 158 18.47 -8.41 12.90
C ILE A 158 19.82 -8.71 13.56
N GLU A 159 20.33 -7.80 14.39
CA GLU A 159 21.63 -7.97 15.03
C GLU A 159 21.60 -9.07 16.12
N VAL A 160 20.51 -9.19 16.90
CA VAL A 160 20.31 -10.32 17.82
C VAL A 160 20.28 -11.64 17.05
N PHE A 161 19.57 -11.69 15.91
CA PHE A 161 19.52 -12.88 15.08
C PHE A 161 20.91 -13.27 14.55
N LYS A 162 21.69 -12.32 14.04
CA LYS A 162 23.07 -12.58 13.58
C LYS A 162 23.98 -13.10 14.69
N ASN A 163 23.84 -12.58 15.90
CA ASN A 163 24.59 -13.03 17.06
C ASN A 163 24.24 -14.47 17.47
N LEU A 164 22.95 -14.81 17.47
CA LEU A 164 22.48 -16.16 17.84
C LEU A 164 22.70 -17.18 16.72
N HIS A 165 22.56 -16.75 15.48
CA HIS A 165 22.64 -17.58 14.28
C HIS A 165 23.64 -17.03 13.26
N PRO A 166 24.98 -17.17 13.51
CA PRO A 166 26.01 -16.61 12.62
C PRO A 166 25.97 -17.17 11.17
N LYS A 167 25.35 -18.33 10.97
CA LYS A 167 25.14 -18.96 9.66
C LYS A 167 23.69 -18.91 9.20
N GLY A 168 22.83 -18.32 10.01
CA GLY A 168 21.39 -18.19 9.72
C GLY A 168 21.13 -17.20 8.59
N LYS A 169 20.11 -17.48 7.81
CA LYS A 169 19.66 -16.62 6.70
C LYS A 169 18.47 -15.80 7.14
N PHE A 170 18.46 -14.53 6.79
CA PHE A 170 17.28 -13.69 6.97
C PHE A 170 16.91 -12.96 5.69
N ALA A 171 15.64 -12.60 5.55
CA ALA A 171 15.13 -11.86 4.42
C ALA A 171 14.30 -10.65 4.90
N LEU A 172 14.55 -9.51 4.27
CA LEU A 172 13.81 -8.27 4.50
C LEU A 172 12.90 -8.00 3.32
N MET A 173 11.63 -7.78 3.59
CA MET A 173 10.62 -7.60 2.55
C MET A 173 9.70 -6.41 2.86
N ALA A 174 9.15 -5.81 1.81
CA ALA A 174 8.11 -4.80 1.92
C ALA A 174 7.14 -4.86 0.72
N PRO A 175 5.93 -4.33 0.81
CA PRO A 175 4.98 -4.37 -0.31
C PRO A 175 5.43 -3.57 -1.54
N THR A 176 6.17 -2.47 -1.33
CA THR A 176 6.58 -1.55 -2.40
C THR A 176 8.08 -1.41 -2.50
N GLY A 177 8.58 -1.08 -3.70
CA GLY A 177 10.01 -0.86 -3.93
C GLY A 177 10.59 0.31 -3.11
N ARG A 178 9.79 1.35 -2.86
CA ARG A 178 10.21 2.47 -2.00
C ARG A 178 10.36 2.03 -0.55
N ALA A 179 9.41 1.25 -0.04
CA ALA A 179 9.46 0.75 1.32
C ALA A 179 10.63 -0.22 1.51
N SER A 180 10.88 -1.13 0.54
CA SER A 180 12.02 -2.05 0.61
C SER A 180 13.37 -1.33 0.62
N ARG A 181 13.55 -0.32 -0.22
CA ARG A 181 14.78 0.50 -0.22
C ARG A 181 14.97 1.24 1.11
N ARG A 182 13.91 1.91 1.59
CA ARG A 182 13.95 2.59 2.89
C ARG A 182 14.28 1.63 4.03
N MET A 183 13.76 0.40 3.97
CA MET A 183 14.07 -0.65 4.93
C MET A 183 15.56 -1.03 4.87
N ALA A 184 16.13 -1.25 3.68
CA ALA A 184 17.56 -1.53 3.48
C ALA A 184 18.44 -0.40 4.04
N GLU A 185 18.22 0.83 3.60
CA GLU A 185 18.95 2.02 4.06
C GLU A 185 18.86 2.20 5.58
N SER A 186 17.66 2.08 6.14
CA SER A 186 17.43 2.31 7.56
C SER A 186 17.95 1.20 8.46
N THR A 187 18.02 -0.03 7.99
CA THR A 187 18.58 -1.17 8.75
C THR A 187 20.09 -1.36 8.52
N GLY A 188 20.66 -0.76 7.48
CA GLY A 188 22.04 -0.96 7.09
C GLY A 188 22.29 -2.33 6.46
N VAL A 189 21.26 -2.95 5.89
CA VAL A 189 21.36 -4.24 5.20
C VAL A 189 21.38 -3.98 3.70
N ASP A 190 22.27 -4.63 2.97
CA ASP A 190 22.49 -4.38 1.54
C ASP A 190 21.28 -4.68 0.68
N GLU A 191 20.44 -5.64 1.08
CA GLU A 191 19.31 -6.06 0.28
C GLU A 191 18.01 -6.23 1.09
N ALA A 192 16.99 -5.45 0.69
CA ALA A 192 15.60 -5.70 1.01
C ALA A 192 14.81 -5.73 -0.30
N ARG A 193 13.87 -6.65 -0.43
CA ARG A 193 13.11 -6.90 -1.67
C ARG A 193 11.64 -6.55 -1.52
N THR A 194 10.98 -6.31 -2.65
CA THR A 194 9.52 -6.29 -2.63
C THR A 194 8.98 -7.70 -2.40
N LEU A 195 7.83 -7.82 -1.76
CA LEU A 195 7.15 -9.12 -1.59
C LEU A 195 7.00 -9.85 -2.92
N HIS A 196 6.54 -9.17 -3.97
CA HIS A 196 6.39 -9.75 -5.29
C HIS A 196 7.72 -10.33 -5.82
N SER A 197 8.81 -9.58 -5.72
CA SER A 197 10.14 -10.03 -6.17
C SER A 197 10.66 -11.19 -5.31
N ALA A 198 10.56 -11.08 -3.99
CA ALA A 198 11.06 -12.10 -3.07
C ALA A 198 10.33 -13.45 -3.22
N LEU A 199 9.03 -13.38 -3.49
CA LEU A 199 8.17 -14.56 -3.68
C LEU A 199 8.18 -15.08 -5.13
N GLY A 200 8.85 -14.38 -6.06
CA GLY A 200 8.86 -14.77 -7.47
C GLY A 200 7.51 -14.62 -8.15
N LEU A 201 6.69 -13.65 -7.72
CA LEU A 201 5.38 -13.38 -8.30
C LEU A 201 5.55 -12.51 -9.55
N GLY A 202 4.93 -12.92 -10.67
CA GLY A 202 4.84 -12.10 -11.87
C GLY A 202 4.02 -10.82 -11.66
N THR A 203 3.92 -9.99 -12.69
CA THR A 203 3.21 -8.70 -12.63
C THR A 203 1.68 -8.80 -12.68
N GLY A 204 1.08 -9.99 -12.57
CA GLY A 204 -0.38 -10.23 -12.64
C GLY A 204 -0.88 -11.15 -11.53
N GLU A 205 -2.16 -11.05 -11.21
CA GLU A 205 -2.86 -11.92 -10.24
C GLU A 205 -2.99 -13.39 -10.71
N GLU A 206 -2.67 -13.68 -11.97
CA GLU A 206 -2.75 -15.01 -12.55
C GLU A 206 -1.37 -15.67 -12.54
N ILE A 207 -1.12 -16.45 -11.50
CA ILE A 207 -0.08 -17.46 -11.52
C ILE A 207 -0.71 -18.65 -12.24
N GLY A 208 -0.23 -18.96 -13.43
CA GLY A 208 -0.68 -20.15 -14.16
C GLY A 208 -0.45 -21.41 -13.33
N ASP A 209 -1.38 -22.38 -13.42
CA ASP A 209 -1.37 -23.67 -12.71
C ASP A 209 -0.14 -24.57 -13.00
N GLY A 210 1.00 -24.02 -13.31
CA GLY A 210 2.23 -24.74 -13.64
C GLY A 210 3.54 -24.10 -13.17
N GLU A 211 3.51 -22.90 -12.56
CA GLU A 211 4.73 -22.30 -12.03
C GLU A 211 5.19 -22.98 -10.75
N ARG A 212 6.45 -23.40 -10.72
CA ARG A 212 7.07 -23.98 -9.53
C ARG A 212 7.08 -22.94 -8.41
N VAL A 213 6.39 -23.24 -7.30
CA VAL A 213 6.39 -22.43 -6.09
C VAL A 213 7.82 -22.25 -5.61
N ARG A 214 8.32 -21.02 -5.64
CA ARG A 214 9.63 -20.68 -5.10
C ARG A 214 9.48 -20.41 -3.60
N PHE A 215 10.11 -21.25 -2.78
CA PHE A 215 10.18 -21.03 -1.33
C PHE A 215 11.25 -19.99 -0.99
N VAL A 216 10.98 -19.22 0.03
CA VAL A 216 11.95 -18.29 0.62
C VAL A 216 12.90 -19.08 1.50
N ASP A 217 14.18 -19.08 1.13
CA ASP A 217 15.24 -19.74 1.89
C ASP A 217 15.77 -18.79 2.97
N ALA A 218 15.06 -18.72 4.09
CA ALA A 218 15.41 -17.89 5.23
C ALA A 218 14.90 -18.49 6.55
N ASP A 219 15.68 -18.32 7.62
CA ASP A 219 15.32 -18.71 8.99
C ASP A 219 14.53 -17.62 9.71
N LEU A 220 14.73 -16.35 9.30
CA LEU A 220 13.99 -15.18 9.76
C LEU A 220 13.49 -14.36 8.55
N VAL A 221 12.23 -14.02 8.53
CA VAL A 221 11.64 -13.10 7.57
C VAL A 221 11.02 -11.92 8.30
N ILE A 222 11.37 -10.71 7.90
CA ILE A 222 10.78 -9.48 8.40
C ILE A 222 10.07 -8.80 7.25
N VAL A 223 8.79 -8.48 7.43
CA VAL A 223 7.99 -7.74 6.45
C VAL A 223 7.58 -6.41 7.05
N ASP A 224 8.07 -5.32 6.49
CA ASP A 224 7.67 -3.95 6.88
C ASP A 224 6.49 -3.47 6.03
N GLU A 225 5.74 -2.47 6.52
CA GLU A 225 4.53 -1.91 5.91
C GLU A 225 3.47 -2.99 5.58
N PHE A 226 3.33 -4.01 6.44
CA PHE A 226 2.40 -5.13 6.21
C PHE A 226 0.94 -4.70 6.18
N SER A 227 0.58 -3.53 6.69
CA SER A 227 -0.75 -2.91 6.55
C SER A 227 -1.21 -2.75 5.10
N MET A 228 -0.26 -2.68 4.15
CA MET A 228 -0.54 -2.58 2.71
C MET A 228 -0.73 -3.94 2.01
N VAL A 229 -0.60 -5.05 2.74
CA VAL A 229 -0.70 -6.42 2.18
C VAL A 229 -2.15 -6.88 2.18
N ASP A 230 -2.69 -7.18 1.00
CA ASP A 230 -4.04 -7.72 0.81
C ASP A 230 -4.11 -9.24 1.07
N MET A 231 -5.32 -9.80 1.02
CA MET A 231 -5.54 -11.22 1.28
C MET A 231 -4.84 -12.14 0.27
N TRP A 232 -4.82 -11.78 -1.00
CA TRP A 232 -4.14 -12.58 -2.02
C TRP A 232 -2.63 -12.63 -1.78
N LEU A 233 -2.01 -11.47 -1.57
CA LEU A 233 -0.57 -11.38 -1.34
C LEU A 233 -0.17 -12.03 -0.01
N ALA A 234 -1.00 -11.92 1.03
CA ALA A 234 -0.80 -12.62 2.29
C ALA A 234 -0.85 -14.14 2.09
N GLN A 235 -1.82 -14.67 1.35
CA GLN A 235 -1.87 -16.09 1.01
C GLN A 235 -0.61 -16.53 0.25
N GLN A 236 -0.18 -15.76 -0.75
CA GLN A 236 1.03 -16.07 -1.51
C GLN A 236 2.29 -16.05 -0.63
N PHE A 237 2.36 -15.12 0.30
CA PHE A 237 3.44 -15.03 1.29
C PHE A 237 3.49 -16.27 2.17
N PHE A 238 2.41 -16.60 2.88
CA PHE A 238 2.40 -17.73 3.81
C PHE A 238 2.57 -19.09 3.11
N LYS A 239 2.14 -19.23 1.87
CA LYS A 239 2.38 -20.44 1.03
C LYS A 239 3.87 -20.68 0.72
N ARG A 240 4.69 -19.61 0.72
CA ARG A 240 6.11 -19.68 0.30
C ARG A 240 7.11 -19.55 1.44
N ILE A 241 6.64 -19.31 2.64
CA ILE A 241 7.49 -19.24 3.84
C ILE A 241 7.52 -20.60 4.52
N GLY A 242 8.72 -21.14 4.75
CA GLY A 242 8.93 -22.40 5.45
C GLY A 242 8.24 -22.44 6.83
N GLN A 243 7.76 -23.59 7.27
CA GLN A 243 7.05 -23.72 8.56
C GLN A 243 7.94 -23.36 9.77
N HIS A 244 9.26 -23.55 9.66
CA HIS A 244 10.21 -23.24 10.72
C HIS A 244 10.81 -21.83 10.62
N THR A 245 10.51 -21.10 9.55
CA THR A 245 10.96 -19.73 9.38
C THR A 245 10.21 -18.82 10.36
N ARG A 246 10.96 -18.08 11.16
CA ARG A 246 10.42 -17.03 12.05
C ARG A 246 9.95 -15.85 11.24
N VAL A 247 8.76 -15.34 11.54
CA VAL A 247 8.13 -14.24 10.80
C VAL A 247 7.81 -13.07 11.74
N VAL A 248 8.27 -11.90 11.35
CA VAL A 248 7.98 -10.64 12.03
C VAL A 248 7.25 -9.72 11.06
N LEU A 249 5.99 -9.41 11.34
CA LEU A 249 5.18 -8.50 10.56
C LEU A 249 5.19 -7.12 11.22
N VAL A 250 5.54 -6.09 10.46
CA VAL A 250 5.65 -4.72 10.98
C VAL A 250 4.74 -3.81 10.16
N GLY A 251 4.04 -2.90 10.82
CA GLY A 251 3.14 -1.98 10.14
C GLY A 251 2.43 -1.03 11.11
N ASP A 252 1.53 -0.26 10.56
CA ASP A 252 0.65 0.65 11.31
C ASP A 252 -0.78 0.48 10.79
N PRO A 253 -1.71 -0.11 11.59
CA PRO A 253 -3.08 -0.36 11.16
C PRO A 253 -3.89 0.93 10.92
N ASN A 254 -3.37 2.08 11.37
CA ASN A 254 -4.01 3.39 11.23
C ASN A 254 -3.52 4.13 9.97
N GLN A 255 -2.55 3.57 9.22
CA GLN A 255 -2.15 4.07 7.91
C GLN A 255 -3.06 3.50 6.82
N LEU A 256 -2.77 3.87 5.56
CA LEU A 256 -3.56 3.41 4.42
C LEU A 256 -3.63 1.88 4.39
N PRO A 257 -4.84 1.33 4.22
CA PRO A 257 -5.02 -0.13 4.11
C PRO A 257 -4.45 -0.67 2.81
N SER A 258 -4.53 -1.98 2.64
CA SER A 258 -4.15 -2.67 1.41
C SER A 258 -4.91 -2.14 0.18
N VAL A 259 -4.24 -2.16 -0.97
CA VAL A 259 -4.82 -1.77 -2.25
C VAL A 259 -5.84 -2.79 -2.75
N GLY A 260 -5.53 -4.07 -2.58
CA GLY A 260 -6.43 -5.17 -2.85
C GLY A 260 -7.37 -5.48 -1.69
N ALA A 261 -8.27 -6.44 -1.90
CA ALA A 261 -9.26 -6.80 -0.91
C ALA A 261 -8.68 -7.52 0.31
N GLY A 262 -9.22 -7.19 1.47
CA GLY A 262 -8.87 -7.78 2.76
C GLY A 262 -7.83 -6.99 3.55
N ASN A 263 -8.15 -6.67 4.79
CA ASN A 263 -7.28 -5.94 5.71
C ASN A 263 -6.61 -6.92 6.70
N VAL A 264 -5.72 -7.77 6.16
CA VAL A 264 -5.12 -8.89 6.89
C VAL A 264 -4.40 -8.45 8.16
N PHE A 265 -3.63 -7.35 8.08
CA PHE A 265 -2.87 -6.87 9.24
C PHE A 265 -3.77 -6.43 10.40
N TYR A 266 -4.82 -5.69 10.07
CA TYR A 266 -5.82 -5.24 11.04
C TYR A 266 -6.53 -6.43 11.69
N GLU A 267 -6.98 -7.39 10.89
CA GLU A 267 -7.68 -8.58 11.37
C GLU A 267 -6.79 -9.45 12.26
N LEU A 268 -5.52 -9.63 11.91
CA LEU A 268 -4.57 -10.39 12.74
C LEU A 268 -4.35 -9.71 14.10
N ILE A 269 -4.21 -8.39 14.14
CA ILE A 269 -4.05 -7.64 15.40
C ILE A 269 -5.29 -7.84 16.28
N HIS A 270 -6.50 -7.72 15.72
CA HIS A 270 -7.76 -7.78 16.47
C HIS A 270 -8.23 -9.21 16.77
N SER A 271 -7.66 -10.21 16.10
CA SER A 271 -7.97 -11.62 16.40
C SER A 271 -7.57 -12.06 17.81
N GLY A 272 -6.59 -11.40 18.41
CA GLY A 272 -6.01 -11.79 19.69
C GLY A 272 -5.21 -13.11 19.64
N MET A 273 -5.03 -13.71 18.45
CA MET A 273 -4.36 -15.01 18.28
C MET A 273 -2.85 -14.86 18.07
N VAL A 274 -2.42 -13.78 17.42
CA VAL A 274 -1.01 -13.52 17.12
C VAL A 274 -0.43 -12.62 18.21
N PRO A 275 0.78 -12.90 18.73
CA PRO A 275 1.47 -11.99 19.64
C PRO A 275 1.71 -10.63 19.01
N VAL A 276 1.16 -9.58 19.61
CA VAL A 276 1.26 -8.20 19.12
C VAL A 276 2.01 -7.36 20.16
N THR A 277 3.04 -6.65 19.71
CA THR A 277 3.68 -5.60 20.51
C THR A 277 3.34 -4.24 19.90
N VAL A 278 2.63 -3.42 20.69
CA VAL A 278 2.31 -2.05 20.31
C VAL A 278 3.40 -1.13 20.86
N LEU A 279 4.14 -0.48 19.97
CA LEU A 279 5.15 0.51 20.35
C LEU A 279 4.45 1.83 20.67
N ASP A 280 4.59 2.23 21.90
CA ASP A 280 4.03 3.50 22.35
C ASP A 280 4.81 4.66 21.73
N TRP A 281 4.09 5.72 21.44
CA TRP A 281 4.70 6.97 21.03
C TRP A 281 5.60 7.51 22.15
N ILE A 282 6.89 7.60 21.86
CA ILE A 282 7.82 8.32 22.73
C ILE A 282 7.73 9.81 22.37
N PHE A 283 7.01 10.59 23.16
CA PHE A 283 6.91 12.05 23.06
C PHE A 283 8.26 12.81 23.18
N ARG A 284 9.39 12.16 22.86
CA ARG A 284 10.73 12.75 23.00
C ARG A 284 11.02 13.89 22.03
N GLN A 285 10.23 14.08 20.98
CA GLN A 285 10.48 15.12 19.98
C GLN A 285 9.36 16.16 19.87
N SER A 286 8.31 16.05 20.64
CA SER A 286 7.11 16.83 20.42
C SER A 286 6.80 17.86 21.49
N LYS A 287 7.75 18.68 21.89
CA LYS A 287 7.32 19.97 22.42
C LYS A 287 6.60 20.81 21.35
N ASP A 288 6.70 20.39 20.06
CA ASP A 288 6.21 21.15 18.89
C ASP A 288 5.55 20.31 17.76
N GLY A 289 5.26 19.03 17.95
CA GLY A 289 4.77 18.14 16.85
C GLY A 289 3.25 18.08 16.70
N LEU A 290 2.60 19.18 16.28
CA LEU A 290 1.14 19.20 16.04
C LEU A 290 0.70 18.24 14.93
N ILE A 291 1.53 17.99 13.93
CA ILE A 291 1.22 17.04 12.84
C ILE A 291 0.84 15.67 13.42
N ALA A 292 1.69 15.13 14.24
CA ALA A 292 1.49 13.82 14.79
C ALA A 292 0.38 13.78 15.85
N TYR A 293 0.25 14.84 16.62
CA TYR A 293 -0.81 15.01 17.60
C TYR A 293 -2.19 15.03 16.93
N ASN A 294 -2.34 15.86 15.89
CA ASN A 294 -3.56 15.95 15.10
C ASN A 294 -3.87 14.65 14.34
N ALA A 295 -2.87 13.95 13.83
CA ALA A 295 -3.06 12.65 13.17
C ALA A 295 -3.74 11.64 14.09
N LYS A 296 -3.36 11.61 15.40
CA LYS A 296 -4.02 10.78 16.39
C LYS A 296 -5.49 11.18 16.58
N PHE A 297 -5.78 12.48 16.74
CA PHE A 297 -7.16 12.95 16.89
C PHE A 297 -8.03 12.65 15.67
N ILE A 298 -7.49 12.86 14.46
CA ILE A 298 -8.19 12.52 13.21
C ILE A 298 -8.53 11.02 13.18
N ASN A 299 -7.59 10.18 13.57
CA ASN A 299 -7.81 8.73 13.62
C ASN A 299 -8.86 8.32 14.67
N GLU A 300 -8.96 9.05 15.77
CA GLU A 300 -9.98 8.87 16.81
C GLU A 300 -11.33 9.51 16.44
N GLY A 301 -11.47 10.06 15.21
CA GLY A 301 -12.69 10.70 14.73
C GLY A 301 -12.96 12.11 15.32
N SER A 302 -11.96 12.71 15.95
CA SER A 302 -12.09 14.07 16.50
C SER A 302 -12.03 15.13 15.40
N THR A 303 -12.90 16.11 15.46
CA THR A 303 -12.87 17.29 14.59
C THR A 303 -12.12 18.47 15.21
N LYS A 304 -11.69 18.34 16.46
CA LYS A 304 -10.93 19.38 17.16
C LYS A 304 -9.44 19.19 16.86
N LEU A 305 -8.89 20.05 16.03
CA LEU A 305 -7.48 20.05 15.64
C LEU A 305 -6.77 21.28 16.21
N TYR A 306 -5.48 21.14 16.44
CA TYR A 306 -4.62 22.20 16.94
C TYR A 306 -3.76 22.75 15.78
N TYR A 307 -3.66 24.05 15.67
CA TYR A 307 -2.95 24.73 14.61
C TYR A 307 -1.77 25.52 15.17
N GLY A 308 -0.67 25.56 14.44
CA GLY A 308 0.56 26.22 14.82
C GLY A 308 1.58 26.22 13.66
N ASN A 309 2.85 26.34 13.97
CA ASN A 309 3.88 26.52 12.95
C ASN A 309 4.10 25.31 12.04
N ASP A 310 3.84 24.10 12.54
CA ASP A 310 4.05 22.85 11.82
C ASP A 310 2.75 22.21 11.29
N PHE A 311 1.57 22.76 11.68
CA PHE A 311 0.27 22.30 11.18
C PHE A 311 -0.68 23.48 11.01
N VAL A 312 -0.93 23.87 9.78
CA VAL A 312 -1.70 25.06 9.42
C VAL A 312 -2.95 24.68 8.63
N PHE A 313 -4.07 25.28 8.98
CA PHE A 313 -5.30 25.22 8.18
C PHE A 313 -5.45 26.51 7.38
N VAL A 314 -5.67 26.39 6.07
CA VAL A 314 -5.92 27.53 5.18
C VAL A 314 -7.31 27.40 4.64
N ASP A 315 -8.24 28.22 5.14
CA ASP A 315 -9.62 28.24 4.66
C ASP A 315 -9.69 28.76 3.22
N SER A 316 -10.50 28.13 2.41
CA SER A 316 -10.66 28.47 0.99
C SER A 316 -12.07 28.16 0.52
N PRO A 317 -12.86 29.19 0.17
CA PRO A 317 -14.30 29.03 -0.08
C PRO A 317 -14.61 28.36 -1.44
N THR A 318 -13.66 28.36 -2.39
CA THR A 318 -13.87 27.78 -3.73
C THR A 318 -12.69 26.95 -4.18
N GLN A 319 -12.91 25.99 -5.07
CA GLN A 319 -11.85 25.16 -5.64
C GLN A 319 -10.80 25.99 -6.41
N ILE A 320 -11.22 27.05 -7.10
CA ILE A 320 -10.32 27.95 -7.83
C ILE A 320 -9.36 28.65 -6.84
N GLU A 321 -9.91 29.16 -5.75
CA GLU A 321 -9.12 29.83 -4.72
C GLU A 321 -8.20 28.82 -3.99
N THR A 322 -8.70 27.62 -3.72
CA THR A 322 -7.89 26.53 -3.16
C THR A 322 -6.69 26.22 -4.05
N ALA A 323 -6.91 26.03 -5.35
CA ALA A 323 -5.83 25.76 -6.30
C ALA A 323 -4.80 26.90 -6.34
N ARG A 324 -5.26 28.16 -6.32
CA ARG A 324 -4.38 29.32 -6.30
C ARG A 324 -3.54 29.38 -5.01
N ARG A 325 -4.15 29.21 -3.85
CA ARG A 325 -3.45 29.22 -2.56
C ARG A 325 -2.44 28.09 -2.46
N ILE A 326 -2.79 26.88 -2.93
CA ILE A 326 -1.85 25.75 -2.98
C ILE A 326 -0.63 26.10 -3.83
N GLN A 327 -0.83 26.69 -5.02
CA GLN A 327 0.27 27.11 -5.90
C GLN A 327 1.16 28.15 -5.23
N ASP A 328 0.57 29.17 -4.58
CA ASP A 328 1.32 30.24 -3.90
C ASP A 328 2.15 29.69 -2.75
N ILE A 329 1.55 28.83 -1.91
CA ILE A 329 2.26 28.16 -0.81
C ILE A 329 3.37 27.28 -1.35
N TYR A 330 3.08 26.46 -2.37
CA TYR A 330 4.08 25.56 -2.96
C TYR A 330 5.27 26.33 -3.51
N CYS A 331 5.04 27.38 -4.30
CA CYS A 331 6.11 28.16 -4.90
C CYS A 331 6.98 28.85 -3.84
N LYS A 332 6.37 29.36 -2.77
CA LYS A 332 7.10 29.94 -1.64
C LYS A 332 7.96 28.89 -0.93
N GLU A 333 7.36 27.80 -0.50
CA GLU A 333 8.06 26.75 0.24
C GLU A 333 9.16 26.08 -0.62
N ALA A 334 8.90 25.88 -1.92
CA ALA A 334 9.87 25.33 -2.85
C ALA A 334 11.07 26.25 -3.08
N ALA A 335 10.87 27.58 -3.08
CA ALA A 335 11.95 28.53 -3.17
C ALA A 335 12.82 28.57 -1.90
N GLU A 336 12.22 28.36 -0.72
CA GLU A 336 12.92 28.38 0.57
C GLU A 336 13.59 27.04 0.89
N ARG A 337 12.97 25.91 0.53
CA ARG A 337 13.38 24.55 0.99
C ARG A 337 13.91 23.65 -0.12
N GLY A 338 13.74 24.02 -1.39
CA GLY A 338 13.99 23.17 -2.55
C GLY A 338 12.75 22.37 -2.97
N ILE A 339 12.60 22.18 -4.28
CA ILE A 339 11.46 21.46 -4.88
C ILE A 339 11.38 20.00 -4.39
N GLU A 340 12.52 19.39 -4.11
CA GLU A 340 12.62 18.01 -3.62
C GLU A 340 12.01 17.82 -2.22
N ASN A 341 11.95 18.87 -1.42
CA ASN A 341 11.51 18.81 -0.02
C ASN A 341 10.03 19.22 0.17
N VAL A 342 9.34 19.60 -0.89
CA VAL A 342 7.94 20.05 -0.84
C VAL A 342 7.07 19.14 -1.70
N GLN A 343 5.95 18.66 -1.16
CA GLN A 343 5.03 17.79 -1.88
C GLN A 343 3.59 18.21 -1.68
N ILE A 344 2.82 18.29 -2.76
CA ILE A 344 1.38 18.46 -2.71
C ILE A 344 0.71 17.08 -2.79
N LEU A 345 -0.26 16.84 -1.91
CA LEU A 345 -1.17 15.72 -1.98
C LEU A 345 -2.57 16.23 -2.31
N SER A 346 -3.15 15.72 -3.39
CA SER A 346 -4.52 16.04 -3.79
C SER A 346 -5.40 14.78 -3.71
N PRO A 347 -6.65 14.88 -3.26
CA PRO A 347 -7.57 13.74 -3.26
C PRO A 347 -8.02 13.36 -4.68
N PHE A 348 -7.88 14.26 -5.67
CA PHE A 348 -8.35 14.03 -7.04
C PHE A 348 -7.19 14.10 -8.04
N ARG A 349 -7.25 13.22 -9.06
CA ARG A 349 -6.29 13.23 -10.16
C ARG A 349 -6.65 14.25 -11.25
N GLU A 350 -7.87 14.16 -11.76
CA GLU A 350 -8.32 14.90 -12.95
C GLU A 350 -9.46 15.89 -12.68
N LYS A 351 -10.32 15.60 -11.69
CA LYS A 351 -11.54 16.39 -11.44
C LYS A 351 -11.28 17.61 -10.55
N GLY A 352 -11.63 18.77 -11.05
CA GLY A 352 -11.57 20.05 -10.34
C GLY A 352 -10.24 20.78 -10.46
N GLU A 353 -10.25 22.05 -10.12
CA GLU A 353 -9.11 22.97 -10.25
C GLU A 353 -7.93 22.59 -9.34
N ALA A 354 -8.19 22.00 -8.19
CA ALA A 354 -7.18 21.51 -7.25
C ALA A 354 -6.78 20.04 -7.49
N ALA A 355 -7.14 19.46 -8.65
CA ALA A 355 -6.71 18.14 -9.05
C ALA A 355 -5.20 18.10 -9.35
N SER A 356 -4.54 16.98 -9.06
CA SER A 356 -3.09 16.87 -9.18
C SER A 356 -2.55 17.19 -10.59
N GLU A 357 -3.27 16.80 -11.64
CA GLU A 357 -2.85 17.12 -13.02
C GLU A 357 -2.92 18.61 -13.33
N GLN A 358 -3.96 19.31 -12.87
CA GLN A 358 -4.09 20.76 -13.05
C GLN A 358 -3.03 21.51 -12.25
N LEU A 359 -2.82 21.11 -11.00
CA LEU A 359 -1.78 21.69 -10.14
C LEU A 359 -0.38 21.47 -10.73
N ASN A 360 -0.07 20.28 -11.24
CA ASN A 360 1.21 19.98 -11.87
C ASN A 360 1.50 20.91 -13.05
N ARG A 361 0.51 21.13 -13.93
CA ARG A 361 0.66 22.03 -15.07
C ARG A 361 0.89 23.48 -14.61
N ALA A 362 0.06 23.97 -13.69
CA ALA A 362 0.12 25.34 -13.23
C ALA A 362 1.42 25.63 -12.45
N ILE A 363 1.85 24.72 -11.58
CA ILE A 363 3.06 24.86 -10.79
C ILE A 363 4.30 24.81 -11.69
N ARG A 364 4.36 23.88 -12.65
CA ARG A 364 5.47 23.82 -13.60
C ARG A 364 5.71 25.18 -14.29
N GLU A 365 4.65 25.82 -14.78
CA GLU A 365 4.79 27.12 -15.45
C GLU A 365 5.36 28.23 -14.53
N ARG A 366 5.20 28.08 -13.21
CA ARG A 366 5.72 29.04 -12.22
C ARG A 366 7.14 28.71 -11.75
N VAL A 367 7.46 27.42 -11.54
CA VAL A 367 8.76 27.00 -10.97
C VAL A 367 9.76 26.57 -12.05
N ASN A 368 9.28 26.11 -13.21
CA ASN A 368 10.10 25.69 -14.34
C ASN A 368 9.46 26.13 -15.68
N PRO A 369 9.40 27.47 -15.94
CA PRO A 369 8.79 28.00 -17.16
C PRO A 369 9.55 27.56 -18.41
N PHE A 370 8.88 27.61 -19.55
CA PHE A 370 9.50 27.31 -20.85
C PHE A 370 10.72 28.23 -21.09
N ARG A 371 11.84 27.63 -21.50
CA ARG A 371 13.10 28.33 -21.81
C ARG A 371 13.48 28.18 -23.27
N SER A 372 13.54 26.94 -23.76
CA SER A 372 13.89 26.65 -25.14
C SER A 372 13.24 25.35 -25.62
N ALA A 373 13.09 25.18 -26.95
CA ALA A 373 12.60 23.96 -27.53
C ALA A 373 13.57 22.77 -27.37
N GLU A 374 14.85 23.04 -27.10
CA GLU A 374 15.85 22.01 -26.86
C GLU A 374 15.68 21.37 -25.48
N GLU A 375 15.24 22.14 -24.50
CA GLU A 375 15.00 21.69 -23.14
C GLU A 375 13.58 21.16 -22.90
N GLU A 376 12.74 21.07 -23.93
CA GLU A 376 11.36 20.60 -23.82
C GLU A 376 11.10 19.44 -24.79
N VAL A 377 10.38 18.41 -24.36
CA VAL A 377 9.86 17.32 -25.19
C VAL A 377 8.36 17.18 -25.03
N LYS A 378 7.64 17.03 -26.13
CA LYS A 378 6.20 16.83 -26.14
C LYS A 378 5.86 15.43 -26.66
N ILE A 379 5.07 14.69 -25.88
CA ILE A 379 4.63 13.33 -26.22
C ILE A 379 3.12 13.24 -26.02
N GLY A 380 2.39 13.18 -27.13
CA GLY A 380 0.93 13.28 -27.09
C GLY A 380 0.49 14.61 -26.45
N ASN A 381 -0.31 14.52 -25.38
CA ASN A 381 -0.78 15.68 -24.63
C ASN A 381 0.11 16.05 -23.43
N ARG A 382 1.23 15.34 -23.25
CA ARG A 382 2.16 15.57 -22.15
C ARG A 382 3.38 16.33 -22.63
N THR A 383 3.86 17.23 -21.79
CA THR A 383 5.07 18.01 -22.04
C THR A 383 5.99 17.88 -20.84
N PHE A 384 7.26 17.62 -21.10
CA PHE A 384 8.31 17.50 -20.10
C PHE A 384 9.45 18.46 -20.39
N ARG A 385 10.02 19.03 -19.36
CA ARG A 385 11.14 20.00 -19.43
C ARG A 385 12.31 19.54 -18.58
N VAL A 386 13.50 19.93 -18.98
CA VAL A 386 14.68 19.79 -18.10
C VAL A 386 14.37 20.47 -16.76
N HIS A 387 14.75 19.84 -15.66
CA HIS A 387 14.45 20.20 -14.27
C HIS A 387 13.00 19.93 -13.82
N ASP A 388 12.12 19.36 -14.63
CA ASP A 388 10.82 18.91 -14.14
C ASP A 388 10.99 17.82 -13.09
N ARG A 389 10.19 17.94 -12.02
CA ARG A 389 10.01 16.86 -11.03
C ARG A 389 9.02 15.84 -11.57
N VAL A 390 9.42 14.59 -11.59
CA VAL A 390 8.67 13.50 -12.21
C VAL A 390 8.52 12.31 -11.28
N MET A 391 7.53 11.46 -11.58
CA MET A 391 7.28 10.20 -10.88
C MET A 391 7.16 9.07 -11.90
N GLN A 392 7.82 7.97 -11.63
CA GLN A 392 7.62 6.71 -12.35
C GLN A 392 6.26 6.12 -12.00
N THR A 393 5.47 5.69 -13.00
CA THR A 393 4.13 5.13 -12.80
C THR A 393 4.04 3.63 -13.07
N LYS A 394 5.14 3.00 -13.52
CA LYS A 394 5.24 1.56 -13.77
C LYS A 394 6.59 1.04 -13.31
N ASN A 395 6.60 -0.14 -12.70
CA ASN A 395 7.86 -0.78 -12.30
C ASN A 395 8.76 -1.08 -13.50
N THR A 396 10.06 -0.79 -13.35
CA THR A 396 11.17 -1.20 -14.24
C THR A 396 12.19 -1.96 -13.42
N GLU A 397 13.25 -2.47 -14.03
CA GLU A 397 14.33 -3.16 -13.31
C GLU A 397 15.01 -2.28 -12.24
N LYS A 398 15.16 -0.97 -12.50
CA LYS A 398 15.91 -0.04 -11.66
C LYS A 398 15.05 0.95 -10.88
N VAL A 399 13.85 1.24 -11.36
CA VAL A 399 12.96 2.26 -10.79
C VAL A 399 11.57 1.68 -10.58
N SER A 400 11.03 1.88 -9.40
CA SER A 400 9.72 1.38 -9.01
C SER A 400 8.63 2.43 -9.25
N ASN A 401 7.40 1.96 -9.39
CA ASN A 401 6.23 2.82 -9.36
C ASN A 401 6.20 3.66 -8.07
N GLY A 402 5.95 4.97 -8.23
CA GLY A 402 5.98 5.95 -7.14
C GLY A 402 7.35 6.57 -6.86
N ASP A 403 8.43 6.11 -7.52
CA ASP A 403 9.73 6.76 -7.38
C ASP A 403 9.72 8.16 -7.98
N LEU A 404 10.25 9.11 -7.23
CA LEU A 404 10.38 10.50 -7.62
C LEU A 404 11.78 10.78 -8.16
N GLY A 405 11.86 11.59 -9.20
CA GLY A 405 13.11 11.98 -9.82
C GLY A 405 13.01 13.35 -10.50
N PHE A 406 14.10 13.73 -11.14
CA PHE A 406 14.20 14.97 -11.92
C PHE A 406 14.69 14.67 -13.33
N ILE A 407 14.19 15.43 -14.30
CA ILE A 407 14.73 15.43 -15.65
C ILE A 407 16.02 16.23 -15.65
N THR A 408 17.13 15.57 -16.00
CA THR A 408 18.47 16.18 -15.97
C THR A 408 18.95 16.63 -17.35
N GLY A 409 18.35 16.12 -18.42
CA GLY A 409 18.71 16.51 -19.78
C GLY A 409 17.78 15.93 -20.81
N ILE A 410 17.77 16.53 -21.99
CA ILE A 410 17.08 16.05 -23.20
C ILE A 410 18.11 16.05 -24.32
N THR A 411 18.28 14.90 -24.96
CA THR A 411 19.24 14.70 -26.07
C THR A 411 18.51 14.16 -27.29
N THR A 412 19.16 14.22 -28.44
CA THR A 412 18.63 13.63 -29.68
C THR A 412 19.59 12.53 -30.12
N ASP A 413 19.06 11.34 -30.39
CA ASP A 413 19.87 10.24 -30.87
C ASP A 413 20.25 10.36 -32.37
N SER A 414 20.98 9.38 -32.88
CA SER A 414 21.42 9.32 -34.29
C SER A 414 20.28 9.15 -35.30
N LYS A 415 19.07 8.79 -34.81
CA LYS A 415 17.85 8.63 -35.61
C LYS A 415 16.94 9.85 -35.57
N GLY A 416 17.31 10.90 -34.80
CA GLY A 416 16.52 12.09 -34.59
C GLY A 416 15.48 11.95 -33.46
N GLU A 417 15.53 10.89 -32.68
CA GLU A 417 14.59 10.65 -31.57
C GLU A 417 15.02 11.39 -30.30
N ARG A 418 14.05 12.01 -29.62
CA ARG A 418 14.33 12.77 -28.39
C ARG A 418 14.38 11.81 -27.19
N LEU A 419 15.54 11.72 -26.56
CA LEU A 419 15.80 10.92 -25.36
C LEU A 419 15.82 11.81 -24.13
N VAL A 420 15.19 11.37 -23.03
CA VAL A 420 15.09 12.13 -21.79
C VAL A 420 15.91 11.46 -20.70
N GLN A 421 16.86 12.17 -20.14
CA GLN A 421 17.69 11.72 -19.03
C GLN A 421 17.01 12.10 -17.72
N MET A 422 16.90 11.13 -16.83
CA MET A 422 16.27 11.27 -15.49
C MET A 422 17.16 10.75 -14.40
N ASP A 423 17.15 11.42 -13.27
CA ASP A 423 17.85 11.05 -12.05
C ASP A 423 16.83 10.79 -10.93
N PHE A 424 16.78 9.55 -10.44
CA PHE A 424 15.92 9.11 -9.32
C PHE A 424 16.70 8.97 -8.01
N GLY A 425 17.89 9.54 -7.94
CA GLY A 425 18.79 9.47 -6.79
C GLY A 425 19.66 8.21 -6.74
N GLY A 426 20.81 8.29 -6.07
CA GLY A 426 21.81 7.22 -6.05
C GLY A 426 22.34 6.92 -7.45
N ASP A 427 22.53 5.64 -7.77
CA ASP A 427 23.01 5.20 -9.08
C ASP A 427 21.90 5.04 -10.14
N ARG A 428 20.71 5.62 -9.89
CA ARG A 428 19.52 5.45 -10.75
C ARG A 428 19.36 6.58 -11.76
N LYS A 429 20.41 6.79 -12.57
CA LYS A 429 20.36 7.69 -13.73
C LYS A 429 19.98 6.88 -14.96
N LEU A 430 18.89 7.24 -15.61
CA LEU A 430 18.29 6.49 -16.71
C LEU A 430 17.99 7.40 -17.88
N THR A 431 18.05 6.81 -19.09
CA THR A 431 17.62 7.48 -20.32
C THR A 431 16.35 6.83 -20.83
N TYR A 432 15.33 7.63 -21.06
CA TYR A 432 14.00 7.23 -21.50
C TYR A 432 13.77 7.54 -22.96
N THR A 433 13.21 6.57 -23.68
CA THR A 433 12.66 6.80 -25.01
C THR A 433 11.28 7.46 -24.93
N PRO A 434 10.75 8.05 -26.03
CA PRO A 434 9.39 8.59 -26.05
C PRO A 434 8.31 7.60 -25.59
N GLU A 435 8.45 6.32 -25.93
CA GLU A 435 7.51 5.27 -25.51
C GLU A 435 7.55 5.05 -23.99
N GLN A 436 8.73 5.02 -23.40
CA GLN A 436 8.91 4.84 -21.97
C GLN A 436 8.38 6.02 -21.15
N LEU A 437 8.36 7.23 -21.73
CA LEU A 437 7.78 8.42 -21.10
C LEU A 437 6.26 8.33 -20.90
N ALA A 438 5.57 7.39 -21.56
CA ALA A 438 4.17 7.07 -21.25
C ALA A 438 3.97 6.61 -19.80
N HIS A 439 5.04 6.12 -19.16
CA HIS A 439 5.06 5.66 -17.77
C HIS A 439 5.68 6.66 -16.78
N VAL A 440 5.67 7.94 -17.13
CA VAL A 440 6.21 9.02 -16.29
C VAL A 440 5.18 10.14 -16.20
N ASP A 441 4.91 10.64 -15.00
CA ASP A 441 4.03 11.79 -14.76
C ASP A 441 4.81 12.93 -14.10
N LEU A 442 4.34 14.18 -14.24
CA LEU A 442 4.82 15.29 -13.41
C LEU A 442 4.45 15.05 -11.94
N ALA A 443 5.29 15.46 -11.02
CA ALA A 443 5.17 15.09 -9.62
C ALA A 443 5.34 16.24 -8.62
N TYR A 444 5.01 17.46 -8.96
CA TYR A 444 4.85 18.56 -8.01
C TYR A 444 3.67 18.33 -7.10
N ALA A 445 2.58 17.79 -7.66
CA ALA A 445 1.41 17.29 -6.96
C ALA A 445 1.14 15.82 -7.31
N THR A 446 0.83 15.01 -6.31
CA THR A 446 0.46 13.59 -6.48
C THR A 446 -0.88 13.33 -5.79
N THR A 447 -1.53 12.22 -6.15
CA THR A 447 -2.72 11.75 -5.43
C THR A 447 -2.33 10.62 -4.48
N THR A 448 -3.11 10.43 -3.42
CA THR A 448 -3.00 9.26 -2.54
C THR A 448 -3.22 7.97 -3.34
N VAL A 449 -4.08 8.02 -4.36
CA VAL A 449 -4.37 6.92 -5.28
C VAL A 449 -3.18 6.57 -6.18
N SER A 450 -2.41 7.57 -6.64
CA SER A 450 -1.21 7.33 -7.45
C SER A 450 -0.11 6.58 -6.69
N TYR A 451 -0.09 6.75 -5.37
CA TYR A 451 0.84 6.05 -4.48
C TYR A 451 0.47 4.58 -4.25
N THR A 452 -0.80 4.21 -4.38
CA THR A 452 -1.33 2.94 -3.91
C THR A 452 -2.03 2.12 -4.98
N HIS A 453 -2.19 2.59 -6.23
CA HIS A 453 -3.09 2.02 -7.23
C HIS A 453 -4.56 1.92 -6.79
N LEU A 454 -4.93 2.57 -5.69
CA LEU A 454 -6.32 2.68 -5.27
C LEU A 454 -7.07 3.52 -6.30
N ARG A 455 -7.95 2.90 -7.04
CA ARG A 455 -9.04 3.65 -7.71
C ARG A 455 -9.86 4.27 -6.59
N ALA A 456 -9.75 5.58 -6.42
CA ALA A 456 -10.62 6.29 -5.51
C ALA A 456 -12.06 6.03 -5.95
N HIS A 457 -12.81 5.33 -5.10
CA HIS A 457 -14.26 5.27 -5.27
C HIS A 457 -14.80 6.66 -4.96
N GLU A 458 -15.36 7.25 -6.00
CA GLU A 458 -16.26 8.37 -5.87
C GLU A 458 -17.54 7.89 -5.18
N THR A 459 -17.48 7.75 -3.88
CA THR A 459 -18.69 7.64 -3.04
C THR A 459 -18.42 8.38 -1.76
N CYS A 460 -18.59 9.70 -1.84
CA CYS A 460 -19.09 10.50 -0.74
C CYS A 460 -19.74 11.71 -1.37
N ALA A 461 -21.04 11.58 -1.60
CA ALA A 461 -21.94 12.74 -1.60
C ALA A 461 -22.09 13.22 -0.17
#